data_618bc9412e58dc3d599b553ffb798479
#
_entry.id   618bc9412e58dc3d599b553ffb798479
#
_cell.length_a   1.000
_cell.length_b   1.000
_cell.length_c   1.000
_cell.angle_alpha   90.00
_cell.angle_beta   90.00
_cell.angle_gamma   90.00
#
_symmetry.space_group_name_H-M   'P 1'
#
loop_
_entity.id
_entity.type
_entity.pdbx_description
1 polymer ?
#
loop_
_entity_poly.entity_id
_entity_poly.type
_entity_poly.pdbx_seq_one_letter_code
_entity_poly.pdbx_strand_id
1 'polypeptide(L)'
;MTPDAVRERLRERPTLLVAVGTTEQHGPHLPLGCDTLIVEHLADDLSASFGIPRAPTVEYGVHTPSRNFPGGAALRRRTLHRVMNELIESWEEGAGVREFVILTAQASEAHLEALSTIRTDEATVRVMDIFSLDFGALLEHPGAPVQGGELDTSLMLYLAPQTVRMDMARDFALTPQMIARYRPGHSRRLPEGSPGSVGYPSLASAQKGELLYRFILDRIRNCLTGP
;
A
#
# COMPACT_ATOMS: atom_id res chain seq x y z
N MET A 1 -1.98 5.53 -21.65
CA MET A 1 -1.00 5.62 -22.77
C MET A 1 -1.41 4.69 -23.90
N THR A 2 -1.02 5.00 -25.15
CA THR A 2 -1.14 4.08 -26.29
C THR A 2 -0.03 3.04 -26.27
N PRO A 3 -0.15 1.89 -26.97
CA PRO A 3 0.91 0.90 -27.06
C PRO A 3 2.25 1.45 -27.56
N ASP A 4 2.21 2.38 -28.53
CA ASP A 4 3.43 3.01 -29.04
C ASP A 4 4.11 3.93 -28.02
N ALA A 5 3.33 4.69 -27.27
CA ALA A 5 3.87 5.54 -26.19
C ALA A 5 4.48 4.70 -25.05
N VAL A 6 3.90 3.53 -24.73
CA VAL A 6 4.49 2.59 -23.75
C VAL A 6 5.81 2.06 -24.29
N ARG A 7 5.83 1.61 -25.57
CA ARG A 7 7.04 1.06 -26.20
C ARG A 7 8.17 2.09 -26.24
N GLU A 8 7.88 3.35 -26.55
CA GLU A 8 8.88 4.43 -26.58
C GLU A 8 9.50 4.62 -25.18
N ARG A 9 8.69 4.75 -24.14
CA ARG A 9 9.18 4.93 -22.77
C ARG A 9 9.98 3.74 -22.26
N LEU A 10 9.54 2.52 -22.55
CA LEU A 10 10.25 1.30 -22.13
C LEU A 10 11.57 1.09 -22.88
N ARG A 11 11.75 1.65 -24.09
CA ARG A 11 13.05 1.67 -24.77
C ARG A 11 14.07 2.57 -24.08
N GLU A 12 13.61 3.71 -23.56
CA GLU A 12 14.47 4.63 -22.80
C GLU A 12 14.80 4.08 -21.42
N ARG A 13 13.79 3.55 -20.75
CA ARG A 13 13.91 2.96 -19.42
C ARG A 13 12.97 1.76 -19.29
N PRO A 14 13.52 0.52 -19.31
CA PRO A 14 12.71 -0.71 -19.30
C PRO A 14 12.17 -1.04 -17.88
N THR A 15 11.68 -0.03 -17.18
CA THR A 15 11.11 -0.11 -15.82
C THR A 15 9.62 0.13 -15.86
N LEU A 16 8.82 -0.66 -15.13
CA LEU A 16 7.39 -0.50 -14.97
C LEU A 16 7.03 -0.37 -13.48
N LEU A 17 6.24 0.67 -13.16
CA LEU A 17 5.63 0.80 -11.84
C LEU A 17 4.34 0.00 -11.78
N VAL A 18 4.16 -0.77 -10.70
CA VAL A 18 2.95 -1.55 -10.42
C VAL A 18 2.44 -1.23 -9.03
N ALA A 19 1.30 -0.56 -8.95
CA ALA A 19 0.64 -0.30 -7.68
C ALA A 19 -0.25 -1.50 -7.29
N VAL A 20 -0.09 -2.01 -6.07
CA VAL A 20 -0.87 -3.12 -5.52
C VAL A 20 -1.46 -2.68 -4.18
N GLY A 21 -2.74 -2.39 -4.19
CA GLY A 21 -3.50 -2.01 -3.01
C GLY A 21 -4.34 -3.14 -2.45
N THR A 22 -5.30 -2.76 -1.62
CA THR A 22 -6.34 -3.67 -1.10
C THR A 22 -7.70 -2.98 -1.10
N THR A 23 -8.76 -3.78 -1.11
CA THR A 23 -10.12 -3.34 -0.81
C THR A 23 -10.46 -3.83 0.60
N GLU A 24 -10.00 -3.10 1.60
CA GLU A 24 -10.04 -3.47 3.02
C GLU A 24 -10.68 -2.36 3.86
N GLN A 25 -11.35 -2.72 4.94
CA GLN A 25 -11.86 -1.77 5.90
C GLN A 25 -10.73 -1.12 6.74
N HIS A 26 -10.81 0.18 6.96
CA HIS A 26 -9.88 0.99 7.76
C HIS A 26 -10.61 1.82 8.84
N GLY A 27 -11.63 1.21 9.45
CA GLY A 27 -12.53 1.90 10.36
C GLY A 27 -13.70 2.60 9.65
N PRO A 28 -14.61 3.22 10.42
CA PRO A 28 -15.83 3.81 9.86
C PRO A 28 -15.60 5.16 9.15
N HIS A 29 -14.40 5.71 9.23
CA HIS A 29 -14.05 7.05 8.76
C HIS A 29 -13.22 7.08 7.48
N LEU A 30 -12.65 5.93 7.05
CA LEU A 30 -11.86 5.83 5.83
C LEU A 30 -12.56 4.97 4.76
N PRO A 31 -12.28 5.22 3.47
CA PRO A 31 -12.82 4.42 2.38
C PRO A 31 -12.18 3.02 2.36
N LEU A 32 -12.87 2.05 1.76
CA LEU A 32 -12.36 0.68 1.60
C LEU A 32 -11.10 0.62 0.72
N GLY A 33 -10.95 1.55 -0.22
CA GLY A 33 -9.78 1.66 -1.10
C GLY A 33 -8.65 2.51 -0.51
N CYS A 34 -8.52 2.63 0.82
CA CYS A 34 -7.49 3.45 1.47
C CYS A 34 -6.09 3.11 0.93
N ASP A 35 -5.67 1.86 1.03
CA ASP A 35 -4.36 1.39 0.56
C ASP A 35 -4.17 1.63 -0.94
N THR A 36 -5.21 1.35 -1.72
CA THR A 36 -5.21 1.57 -3.18
C THR A 36 -4.97 3.03 -3.53
N LEU A 37 -5.72 3.94 -2.92
CA LEU A 37 -5.58 5.38 -3.15
C LEU A 37 -4.18 5.88 -2.82
N ILE A 38 -3.61 5.45 -1.69
CA ILE A 38 -2.27 5.86 -1.27
C ILE A 38 -1.22 5.40 -2.30
N VAL A 39 -1.23 4.13 -2.72
CA VAL A 39 -0.22 3.63 -3.66
C VAL A 39 -0.43 4.15 -5.08
N GLU A 40 -1.66 4.47 -5.49
CA GLU A 40 -1.95 5.11 -6.77
C GLU A 40 -1.33 6.50 -6.85
N HIS A 41 -1.55 7.34 -5.85
CA HIS A 41 -0.95 8.68 -5.81
C HIS A 41 0.59 8.62 -5.85
N LEU A 42 1.19 7.70 -5.08
CA LEU A 42 2.64 7.49 -5.11
C LEU A 42 3.12 7.04 -6.49
N ALA A 43 2.42 6.10 -7.13
CA ALA A 43 2.79 5.60 -8.45
C ALA A 43 2.63 6.68 -9.53
N ASP A 44 1.61 7.54 -9.44
CA ASP A 44 1.41 8.66 -10.36
C ASP A 44 2.52 9.70 -10.23
N ASP A 45 2.88 10.10 -9.01
CA ASP A 45 3.94 11.07 -8.75
C ASP A 45 5.32 10.55 -9.16
N LEU A 46 5.60 9.27 -8.92
CA LEU A 46 6.84 8.62 -9.36
C LEU A 46 6.89 8.49 -10.89
N SER A 47 5.77 8.09 -11.51
CA SER A 47 5.64 8.02 -12.95
C SER A 47 5.91 9.38 -13.62
N ALA A 48 5.32 10.44 -13.07
CA ALA A 48 5.53 11.81 -13.55
C ALA A 48 6.97 12.28 -13.35
N SER A 49 7.57 12.00 -12.18
CA SER A 49 8.91 12.47 -11.82
C SER A 49 10.03 11.79 -12.60
N PHE A 50 9.89 10.50 -12.91
CA PHE A 50 10.92 9.67 -13.54
C PHE A 50 10.63 9.31 -15.00
N GLY A 51 9.46 9.68 -15.53
CA GLY A 51 9.04 9.26 -16.87
C GLY A 51 8.77 7.75 -16.99
N ILE A 52 8.68 7.03 -15.87
CA ILE A 52 8.45 5.58 -15.85
C ILE A 52 6.95 5.32 -16.08
N PRO A 53 6.56 4.45 -17.03
CA PRO A 53 5.16 4.06 -17.17
C PRO A 53 4.67 3.31 -15.94
N ARG A 54 3.39 3.48 -15.60
CA ARG A 54 2.72 2.66 -14.59
C ARG A 54 1.65 1.77 -15.21
N ALA A 55 1.55 0.54 -14.69
CA ALA A 55 0.47 -0.39 -14.99
C ALA A 55 -0.84 0.05 -14.31
N PRO A 56 -2.00 -0.45 -14.75
CA PRO A 56 -3.23 -0.35 -13.99
C PRO A 56 -3.06 -0.94 -12.59
N THR A 57 -3.67 -0.30 -11.60
CA THR A 57 -3.57 -0.74 -10.20
C THR A 57 -4.27 -2.08 -9.97
N VAL A 58 -3.64 -2.94 -9.17
CA VAL A 58 -4.27 -4.14 -8.63
C VAL A 58 -4.91 -3.77 -7.28
N GLU A 59 -6.24 -3.68 -7.25
CA GLU A 59 -7.00 -3.18 -6.10
C GLU A 59 -7.36 -4.26 -5.07
N TYR A 60 -7.10 -5.53 -5.36
CA TYR A 60 -7.42 -6.66 -4.50
C TYR A 60 -6.15 -7.36 -4.04
N GLY A 61 -5.85 -7.19 -2.77
CA GLY A 61 -4.70 -7.82 -2.12
C GLY A 61 -5.08 -8.96 -1.18
N VAL A 62 -4.13 -9.32 -0.32
CA VAL A 62 -4.32 -10.36 0.72
C VAL A 62 -4.41 -9.69 2.07
N HIS A 63 -5.57 -9.79 2.69
CA HIS A 63 -5.82 -9.38 4.07
C HIS A 63 -6.80 -10.35 4.74
N THR A 64 -7.04 -10.19 6.04
CA THR A 64 -8.03 -10.99 6.76
C THR A 64 -9.40 -10.29 6.72
N PRO A 65 -10.37 -10.79 5.94
CA PRO A 65 -11.69 -10.18 5.91
C PRO A 65 -12.35 -10.20 7.29
N SER A 66 -12.95 -9.08 7.69
CA SER A 66 -13.73 -9.00 8.91
C SER A 66 -15.21 -9.18 8.62
N ARG A 67 -15.85 -10.14 9.30
CA ARG A 67 -17.31 -10.34 9.17
C ARG A 67 -18.11 -9.17 9.76
N ASN A 68 -17.53 -8.43 10.69
CA ASN A 68 -18.19 -7.32 11.37
C ASN A 68 -18.14 -6.01 10.56
N PHE A 69 -17.28 -5.93 9.54
CA PHE A 69 -17.08 -4.74 8.73
C PHE A 69 -17.20 -5.13 7.25
N PRO A 70 -18.41 -5.04 6.67
CA PRO A 70 -18.67 -5.45 5.30
C PRO A 70 -17.97 -4.52 4.29
N GLY A 71 -17.79 -5.03 3.07
CA GLY A 71 -17.26 -4.29 1.94
C GLY A 71 -15.83 -4.67 1.55
N GLY A 72 -15.03 -5.20 2.47
CA GLY A 72 -13.70 -5.70 2.15
C GLY A 72 -13.76 -6.98 1.30
N ALA A 73 -12.85 -7.09 0.33
CA ALA A 73 -12.71 -8.27 -0.53
C ALA A 73 -11.22 -8.64 -0.65
N ALA A 74 -10.88 -9.83 -0.22
CA ALA A 74 -9.50 -10.31 -0.17
C ALA A 74 -9.26 -11.49 -1.10
N LEU A 75 -8.10 -11.51 -1.71
CA LEU A 75 -7.56 -12.68 -2.40
C LEU A 75 -6.86 -13.61 -1.41
N ARG A 76 -6.74 -14.87 -1.77
CA ARG A 76 -5.81 -15.78 -1.10
C ARG A 76 -4.39 -15.49 -1.59
N ARG A 77 -3.38 -15.70 -0.74
CA ARG A 77 -1.97 -15.53 -1.09
C ARG A 77 -1.62 -16.18 -2.45
N ARG A 78 -2.01 -17.43 -2.64
CA ARG A 78 -1.74 -18.15 -3.90
C ARG A 78 -2.41 -17.52 -5.11
N THR A 79 -3.59 -16.93 -4.93
CA THR A 79 -4.32 -16.27 -6.02
C THR A 79 -3.64 -14.97 -6.40
N LEU A 80 -3.28 -14.11 -5.43
CA LEU A 80 -2.54 -12.89 -5.70
C LEU A 80 -1.19 -13.21 -6.38
N HIS A 81 -0.43 -14.15 -5.82
CA HIS A 81 0.85 -14.59 -6.39
C HIS A 81 0.68 -15.03 -7.85
N ARG A 82 -0.34 -15.84 -8.16
CA ARG A 82 -0.60 -16.28 -9.53
C ARG A 82 -0.97 -15.15 -10.47
N VAL A 83 -1.90 -14.27 -10.05
CA VAL A 83 -2.30 -13.09 -10.84
C VAL A 83 -1.08 -12.21 -11.14
N MET A 84 -0.26 -11.93 -10.12
CA MET A 84 0.91 -11.09 -10.30
C MET A 84 1.95 -11.72 -11.22
N ASN A 85 2.20 -13.03 -11.12
CA ASN A 85 3.12 -13.71 -12.04
C ASN A 85 2.62 -13.63 -13.49
N GLU A 86 1.33 -13.91 -13.75
CA GLU A 86 0.75 -13.85 -15.11
C GLU A 86 0.83 -12.42 -15.71
N LEU A 87 0.59 -11.38 -14.89
CA LEU A 87 0.72 -9.99 -15.33
C LEU A 87 2.18 -9.60 -15.61
N ILE A 88 3.10 -9.96 -14.72
CA ILE A 88 4.54 -9.65 -14.85
C ILE A 88 5.12 -10.36 -16.06
N GLU A 89 4.88 -11.66 -16.24
CA GLU A 89 5.28 -12.45 -17.41
C GLU A 89 4.80 -11.80 -18.72
N SER A 90 3.51 -11.42 -18.76
CA SER A 90 2.92 -10.76 -19.92
C SER A 90 3.62 -9.42 -20.27
N TRP A 91 4.00 -8.61 -19.27
CA TRP A 91 4.73 -7.37 -19.49
C TRP A 91 6.21 -7.61 -19.84
N GLU A 92 6.85 -8.59 -19.24
CA GLU A 92 8.23 -8.96 -19.55
C GLU A 92 8.37 -9.43 -21.02
N GLU A 93 7.52 -10.37 -21.44
CA GLU A 93 7.55 -10.93 -22.80
C GLU A 93 6.99 -9.95 -23.83
N GLY A 94 5.83 -9.36 -23.56
CA GLY A 94 5.08 -8.56 -24.54
C GLY A 94 5.62 -7.14 -24.74
N ALA A 95 6.25 -6.55 -23.71
CA ALA A 95 6.72 -5.17 -23.75
C ALA A 95 8.22 -5.01 -23.48
N GLY A 96 8.93 -6.06 -23.11
CA GLY A 96 10.37 -6.04 -22.84
C GLY A 96 10.74 -5.32 -21.56
N VAL A 97 9.87 -5.34 -20.53
CA VAL A 97 10.19 -4.79 -19.21
C VAL A 97 11.33 -5.60 -18.59
N ARG A 98 12.29 -4.92 -17.97
CA ARG A 98 13.45 -5.53 -17.29
C ARG A 98 13.50 -5.21 -15.80
N GLU A 99 12.66 -4.31 -15.35
CA GLU A 99 12.55 -3.98 -13.94
C GLU A 99 11.10 -3.68 -13.58
N PHE A 100 10.59 -4.33 -12.56
CA PHE A 100 9.29 -4.05 -11.95
C PHE A 100 9.48 -3.45 -10.57
N VAL A 101 8.87 -2.29 -10.34
CA VAL A 101 8.80 -1.66 -9.03
C VAL A 101 7.37 -1.75 -8.53
N ILE A 102 7.15 -2.65 -7.59
CA ILE A 102 5.83 -2.89 -6.98
C ILE A 102 5.71 -2.04 -5.72
N LEU A 103 4.71 -1.17 -5.69
CA LEU A 103 4.39 -0.35 -4.52
C LEU A 103 3.18 -0.95 -3.82
N THR A 104 3.26 -1.14 -2.51
CA THR A 104 2.13 -1.62 -1.71
C THR A 104 2.04 -0.92 -0.36
N ALA A 105 0.82 -0.72 0.14
CA ALA A 105 0.48 -0.18 1.46
C ALA A 105 -0.13 -1.26 2.37
N GLN A 106 0.07 -2.54 2.09
CA GLN A 106 -0.47 -3.65 2.87
C GLN A 106 0.65 -4.47 3.51
N ALA A 107 0.84 -4.30 4.80
CA ALA A 107 1.92 -4.93 5.57
C ALA A 107 1.61 -6.37 6.04
N SER A 108 0.57 -7.04 5.54
CA SER A 108 0.33 -8.45 5.92
C SER A 108 1.39 -9.36 5.32
N GLU A 109 1.95 -10.27 6.13
CA GLU A 109 3.00 -11.20 5.70
C GLU A 109 2.60 -12.00 4.47
N ALA A 110 1.37 -12.50 4.42
CA ALA A 110 0.88 -13.27 3.29
C ALA A 110 0.75 -12.43 1.99
N HIS A 111 0.51 -11.12 2.11
CA HIS A 111 0.49 -10.20 0.98
C HIS A 111 1.91 -9.96 0.46
N LEU A 112 2.82 -9.62 1.36
CA LEU A 112 4.21 -9.37 1.02
C LEU A 112 4.90 -10.62 0.47
N GLU A 113 4.62 -11.80 1.04
CA GLU A 113 5.12 -13.09 0.51
C GLU A 113 4.64 -13.32 -0.93
N ALA A 114 3.35 -13.03 -1.22
CA ALA A 114 2.83 -13.18 -2.57
C ALA A 114 3.56 -12.30 -3.59
N LEU A 115 3.96 -11.08 -3.20
CA LEU A 115 4.64 -10.13 -4.08
C LEU A 115 6.15 -10.39 -4.17
N SER A 116 6.80 -10.73 -3.04
CA SER A 116 8.27 -10.93 -2.99
C SER A 116 8.73 -12.26 -3.58
N THR A 117 7.82 -13.19 -3.89
CA THR A 117 8.13 -14.50 -4.49
C THR A 117 7.72 -14.60 -5.97
N ILE A 118 7.42 -13.46 -6.61
CA ILE A 118 7.15 -13.39 -8.05
C ILE A 118 8.38 -13.86 -8.81
N ARG A 119 8.15 -14.59 -9.89
CA ARG A 119 9.21 -15.14 -10.75
C ARG A 119 9.23 -14.38 -12.07
N THR A 120 10.42 -14.17 -12.58
CA THR A 120 10.71 -13.54 -13.88
C THR A 120 11.81 -14.34 -14.58
N ASP A 121 11.92 -14.21 -15.88
CA ASP A 121 13.00 -14.86 -16.64
C ASP A 121 14.27 -14.01 -16.60
N GLU A 122 14.19 -12.74 -16.96
CA GLU A 122 15.35 -11.83 -17.04
C GLU A 122 15.14 -10.53 -16.22
N ALA A 123 13.89 -10.19 -15.93
CA ALA A 123 13.58 -8.96 -15.20
C ALA A 123 13.89 -9.07 -13.71
N THR A 124 14.04 -7.93 -13.07
CA THR A 124 14.12 -7.82 -11.62
C THR A 124 12.79 -7.32 -11.04
N VAL A 125 12.44 -7.80 -9.84
CA VAL A 125 11.25 -7.35 -9.11
C VAL A 125 11.69 -6.74 -7.78
N ARG A 126 11.36 -5.46 -7.58
CA ARG A 126 11.53 -4.78 -6.29
C ARG A 126 10.17 -4.51 -5.68
N VAL A 127 9.91 -5.05 -4.49
CA VAL A 127 8.69 -4.79 -3.72
C VAL A 127 8.98 -3.76 -2.66
N MET A 128 8.21 -2.68 -2.66
CA MET A 128 8.32 -1.58 -1.71
C MET A 128 7.04 -1.51 -0.87
N ASP A 129 7.11 -2.06 0.34
CA ASP A 129 6.08 -1.87 1.35
C ASP A 129 6.31 -0.50 2.00
N ILE A 130 5.41 0.45 1.72
CA ILE A 130 5.53 1.81 2.24
C ILE A 130 5.35 1.87 3.76
N PHE A 131 4.69 0.88 4.37
CA PHE A 131 4.48 0.84 5.81
C PHE A 131 5.61 0.15 6.58
N SER A 132 6.60 -0.42 5.88
CA SER A 132 7.84 -0.89 6.50
C SER A 132 8.83 0.24 6.84
N LEU A 133 8.55 1.46 6.41
CA LEU A 133 9.38 2.63 6.72
C LEU A 133 9.28 3.01 8.19
N ASP A 134 10.38 3.48 8.76
CA ASP A 134 10.38 4.05 10.11
C ASP A 134 9.93 5.52 10.03
N PHE A 135 8.70 5.77 10.47
CA PHE A 135 8.14 7.11 10.53
C PHE A 135 8.56 7.90 11.78
N GLY A 136 9.13 7.23 12.78
CA GLY A 136 9.77 7.86 13.95
C GLY A 136 8.98 9.02 14.53
N ALA A 137 9.62 10.19 14.59
CA ALA A 137 9.04 11.41 15.15
C ALA A 137 7.92 12.05 14.32
N LEU A 138 7.56 11.51 13.15
CA LEU A 138 6.42 11.98 12.36
C LEU A 138 5.07 11.52 12.93
N LEU A 139 5.09 10.49 13.78
CA LEU A 139 3.91 9.95 14.45
C LEU A 139 4.02 10.14 15.96
N GLU A 140 2.88 10.40 16.63
CA GLU A 140 2.86 10.56 18.09
C GLU A 140 2.96 9.22 18.82
N HIS A 141 2.53 8.12 18.16
CA HIS A 141 2.66 6.76 18.68
C HIS A 141 3.38 5.84 17.70
N PRO A 142 4.70 6.05 17.45
CA PRO A 142 5.46 5.22 16.53
C PRO A 142 5.55 3.78 17.02
N GLY A 143 5.49 2.83 16.10
CA GLY A 143 5.63 1.39 16.40
C GLY A 143 4.38 0.72 16.97
N ALA A 144 3.27 1.43 17.17
CA ALA A 144 2.00 0.79 17.46
C ALA A 144 1.44 0.12 16.20
N PRO A 145 0.83 -1.08 16.32
CA PRO A 145 0.08 -1.64 15.20
C PRO A 145 -1.05 -0.68 14.82
N VAL A 146 -1.13 -0.36 13.54
CA VAL A 146 -2.11 0.61 13.02
C VAL A 146 -2.96 -0.02 11.93
N GLN A 147 -4.21 0.34 11.91
CA GLN A 147 -5.14 0.14 10.81
C GLN A 147 -6.20 1.24 10.88
N GLY A 148 -6.24 2.13 9.91
CA GLY A 148 -7.09 3.31 9.99
C GLY A 148 -6.74 4.20 11.18
N GLY A 149 -5.47 4.24 11.58
CA GLY A 149 -4.95 5.06 12.68
C GLY A 149 -4.44 6.42 12.22
N GLU A 150 -3.48 6.96 12.96
CA GLU A 150 -2.88 8.28 12.70
C GLU A 150 -2.25 8.38 11.31
N LEU A 151 -1.50 7.35 10.89
CA LEU A 151 -0.78 7.31 9.62
C LEU A 151 -1.75 7.31 8.44
N ASP A 152 -2.61 6.29 8.34
CA ASP A 152 -3.54 6.13 7.23
C ASP A 152 -4.48 7.33 7.10
N THR A 153 -5.01 7.77 8.25
CA THR A 153 -5.95 8.89 8.30
C THR A 153 -5.28 10.20 7.88
N SER A 154 -4.03 10.44 8.31
CA SER A 154 -3.28 11.63 7.89
C SER A 154 -3.01 11.64 6.39
N LEU A 155 -2.53 10.51 5.83
CA LEU A 155 -2.31 10.36 4.40
C LEU A 155 -3.60 10.62 3.62
N MET A 156 -4.71 10.02 4.03
CA MET A 156 -6.01 10.20 3.36
C MET A 156 -6.57 11.63 3.48
N LEU A 157 -6.36 12.30 4.61
CA LEU A 157 -6.72 13.72 4.76
C LEU A 157 -5.94 14.63 3.81
N TYR A 158 -4.72 14.26 3.44
CA TYR A 158 -3.91 14.98 2.47
C TYR A 158 -4.27 14.64 1.03
N LEU A 159 -4.39 13.34 0.72
CA LEU A 159 -4.54 12.84 -0.65
C LEU A 159 -5.98 12.90 -1.17
N ALA A 160 -6.95 12.55 -0.32
CA ALA A 160 -8.35 12.41 -0.70
C ALA A 160 -9.30 12.83 0.44
N PRO A 161 -9.22 14.09 0.95
CA PRO A 161 -9.96 14.55 2.13
C PRO A 161 -11.48 14.39 1.99
N GLN A 162 -12.01 14.45 0.78
CA GLN A 162 -13.44 14.28 0.48
C GLN A 162 -13.95 12.86 0.77
N THR A 163 -13.07 11.88 0.93
CA THR A 163 -13.41 10.47 1.24
C THR A 163 -13.33 10.18 2.74
N VAL A 164 -12.81 11.11 3.55
CA VAL A 164 -12.58 10.93 4.99
C VAL A 164 -13.73 11.48 5.81
N ARG A 165 -14.24 10.68 6.72
CA ARG A 165 -15.34 11.03 7.63
C ARG A 165 -14.82 11.18 9.08
N MET A 166 -14.14 12.29 9.38
CA MET A 166 -13.56 12.53 10.71
C MET A 166 -14.60 12.53 11.85
N ASP A 167 -15.85 12.87 11.56
CA ASP A 167 -16.97 12.76 12.49
C ASP A 167 -17.21 11.31 12.97
N MET A 168 -16.81 10.34 12.18
CA MET A 168 -16.92 8.90 12.46
C MET A 168 -15.64 8.30 13.05
N ALA A 169 -14.52 9.04 13.04
CA ALA A 169 -13.25 8.55 13.57
C ALA A 169 -13.36 8.23 15.08
N ARG A 170 -12.80 7.10 15.49
CA ARG A 170 -12.77 6.65 16.90
C ARG A 170 -11.41 6.05 17.21
N ASP A 171 -10.79 6.55 18.26
CA ASP A 171 -9.55 6.00 18.77
C ASP A 171 -9.78 4.62 19.40
N PHE A 172 -8.86 3.72 19.14
CA PHE A 172 -8.85 2.41 19.76
C PHE A 172 -7.42 1.98 20.07
N ALA A 173 -6.99 2.29 21.30
CA ALA A 173 -5.66 1.94 21.78
C ALA A 173 -5.56 0.43 22.08
N LEU A 174 -4.50 -0.20 21.63
CA LEU A 174 -4.18 -1.57 22.03
C LEU A 174 -3.45 -1.57 23.39
N THR A 175 -3.91 -2.41 24.33
CA THR A 175 -3.16 -2.69 25.54
C THR A 175 -1.88 -3.49 25.21
N PRO A 176 -0.84 -3.51 26.08
CA PRO A 176 0.35 -4.33 25.85
C PRO A 176 0.04 -5.81 25.60
N GLN A 177 -0.99 -6.36 26.27
CA GLN A 177 -1.44 -7.74 26.07
C GLN A 177 -2.10 -7.94 24.70
N MET A 178 -2.83 -6.94 24.19
CA MET A 178 -3.40 -6.96 22.85
C MET A 178 -2.29 -6.86 21.79
N ILE A 179 -1.32 -5.96 21.98
CA ILE A 179 -0.16 -5.81 21.08
C ILE A 179 0.60 -7.13 20.95
N ALA A 180 0.82 -7.84 22.06
CA ALA A 180 1.50 -9.14 22.04
C ALA A 180 0.76 -10.20 21.20
N ARG A 181 -0.57 -10.09 21.12
CA ARG A 181 -1.42 -10.99 20.30
C ARG A 181 -1.63 -10.48 18.87
N TYR A 182 -1.52 -9.18 18.66
CA TYR A 182 -1.71 -8.50 17.39
C TYR A 182 -0.39 -8.39 16.61
N ARG A 183 0.41 -9.45 16.58
CA ARG A 183 1.68 -9.45 15.84
C ARG A 183 1.46 -9.52 14.33
N PRO A 184 2.27 -8.82 13.53
CA PRO A 184 2.31 -9.02 12.08
C PRO A 184 2.48 -10.52 11.75
N GLY A 185 1.73 -11.01 10.77
CA GLY A 185 1.82 -12.40 10.32
C GLY A 185 0.88 -13.40 11.00
N HIS A 186 0.32 -13.06 12.15
CA HIS A 186 -0.69 -13.90 12.81
C HIS A 186 -2.11 -13.44 12.42
N SER A 187 -3.07 -14.37 12.43
CA SER A 187 -4.48 -14.10 12.11
C SER A 187 -4.95 -12.79 12.76
N ARG A 188 -5.04 -11.73 11.98
CA ARG A 188 -5.40 -10.39 12.42
C ARG A 188 -6.91 -10.27 12.53
N ARG A 189 -7.50 -10.93 13.51
CA ARG A 189 -8.84 -10.54 13.91
C ARG A 189 -8.71 -9.24 14.70
N LEU A 190 -9.45 -8.23 14.27
CA LEU A 190 -9.56 -7.01 15.07
C LEU A 190 -9.92 -7.36 16.50
N PRO A 191 -9.33 -6.69 17.51
CA PRO A 191 -9.69 -6.90 18.91
C PRO A 191 -11.17 -6.66 19.13
N GLU A 192 -11.74 -7.40 20.08
CA GLU A 192 -13.13 -7.20 20.51
C GLU A 192 -13.35 -5.74 20.95
N GLY A 193 -14.44 -5.15 20.52
CA GLY A 193 -14.77 -3.74 20.79
C GLY A 193 -14.11 -2.73 19.84
N SER A 194 -13.21 -3.17 18.92
CA SER A 194 -12.67 -2.25 17.91
C SER A 194 -13.79 -1.71 17.02
N PRO A 195 -13.79 -0.39 16.73
CA PRO A 195 -14.70 0.21 15.74
C PRO A 195 -14.34 -0.11 14.28
N GLY A 196 -13.35 -0.97 14.05
CA GLY A 196 -12.77 -1.28 12.75
C GLY A 196 -11.39 -0.66 12.55
N SER A 197 -11.07 0.42 13.25
CA SER A 197 -9.74 1.02 13.32
C SER A 197 -8.97 0.54 14.56
N VAL A 198 -7.65 0.66 14.48
CA VAL A 198 -6.69 0.43 15.55
C VAL A 198 -5.70 1.58 15.58
N GLY A 199 -5.49 2.21 16.70
CA GLY A 199 -4.63 3.39 16.87
C GLY A 199 -5.42 4.66 17.12
N TYR A 200 -4.89 5.79 16.70
CA TYR A 200 -5.37 7.13 17.08
C TYR A 200 -5.68 8.00 15.87
N PRO A 201 -6.77 7.75 15.14
CA PRO A 201 -7.16 8.62 14.02
C PRO A 201 -7.44 10.07 14.46
N SER A 202 -7.75 10.33 15.73
CA SER A 202 -7.94 11.70 16.26
C SER A 202 -6.68 12.57 16.20
N LEU A 203 -5.49 11.96 16.13
CA LEU A 203 -4.19 12.65 16.03
C LEU A 203 -3.81 12.98 14.58
N ALA A 204 -4.62 12.57 13.62
CA ALA A 204 -4.37 12.78 12.21
C ALA A 204 -4.64 14.22 11.78
N SER A 205 -3.86 14.69 10.81
CA SER A 205 -4.10 15.95 10.13
C SER A 205 -3.59 15.93 8.68
N ALA A 206 -4.14 16.80 7.83
CA ALA A 206 -3.68 16.94 6.45
C ALA A 206 -2.21 17.41 6.37
N GLN A 207 -1.78 18.29 7.29
CA GLN A 207 -0.40 18.76 7.39
C GLN A 207 0.56 17.61 7.70
N LYS A 208 0.19 16.75 8.66
CA LYS A 208 0.94 15.54 8.98
C LYS A 208 0.96 14.58 7.77
N GLY A 209 -0.16 14.44 7.09
CA GLY A 209 -0.28 13.64 5.87
C GLY A 209 0.66 14.09 4.77
N GLU A 210 0.80 15.40 4.55
CA GLU A 210 1.75 15.98 3.60
C GLU A 210 3.21 15.62 3.96
N LEU A 211 3.58 15.74 5.24
CA LEU A 211 4.93 15.40 5.70
C LEU A 211 5.23 13.90 5.54
N LEU A 212 4.28 13.05 5.91
CA LEU A 212 4.38 11.59 5.77
C LEU A 212 4.49 11.20 4.30
N TYR A 213 3.65 11.77 3.44
CA TYR A 213 3.65 11.49 2.00
C TYR A 213 4.98 11.89 1.35
N ARG A 214 5.48 13.08 1.63
CA ARG A 214 6.80 13.54 1.15
C ARG A 214 7.92 12.65 1.63
N PHE A 215 7.89 12.24 2.89
CA PHE A 215 8.88 11.32 3.46
C PHE A 215 8.88 9.98 2.72
N ILE A 216 7.71 9.36 2.49
CA ILE A 216 7.56 8.11 1.73
C ILE A 216 8.11 8.30 0.31
N LEU A 217 7.67 9.35 -0.37
CA LEU A 217 8.05 9.63 -1.75
C LEU A 217 9.57 9.80 -1.91
N ASP A 218 10.20 10.53 -0.98
CA ASP A 218 11.66 10.75 -0.99
C ASP A 218 12.42 9.45 -0.71
N ARG A 219 11.92 8.58 0.18
CA ARG A 219 12.54 7.26 0.41
C ARG A 219 12.48 6.39 -0.83
N ILE A 220 11.33 6.35 -1.51
CA ILE A 220 11.19 5.59 -2.76
C ILE A 220 12.08 6.17 -3.85
N ARG A 221 12.13 7.49 -4.02
CA ARG A 221 13.00 8.16 -4.99
C ARG A 221 14.46 7.78 -4.78
N ASN A 222 14.94 7.83 -3.55
CA ASN A 222 16.31 7.45 -3.22
C ASN A 222 16.61 5.98 -3.56
N CYS A 223 15.65 5.06 -3.37
CA CYS A 223 15.79 3.67 -3.78
C CYS A 223 15.82 3.49 -5.32
N LEU A 224 15.15 4.37 -6.07
CA LEU A 224 15.11 4.32 -7.54
C LEU A 224 16.31 4.99 -8.21
N THR A 225 17.00 5.89 -7.52
CA THR A 225 18.16 6.64 -8.03
C THR A 225 19.50 6.17 -7.44
N GLY A 226 19.47 5.37 -6.38
CA GLY A 226 20.65 4.80 -5.77
C GLY A 226 21.35 3.78 -6.67
N PRO A 227 22.65 3.56 -6.41
CA PRO A 227 23.45 2.61 -7.17
C PRO A 227 22.99 1.18 -6.99
#